data_252c5c9f24c69a9dd3cc1c274c2da3e1
#
_entry.id   252c5c9f24c69a9dd3cc1c274c2da3e1
#
_cell.length_a   1.000
_cell.length_b   1.000
_cell.length_c   1.000
_cell.angle_alpha   90.00
_cell.angle_beta   90.00
_cell.angle_gamma   90.00
#
_symmetry.space_group_name_H-M   'P 1'
#
loop_
_entity.id
_entity.type
_entity.pdbx_description
1 polymer ?
#
loop_
_entity_poly.entity_id
_entity_poly.type
_entity_poly.pdbx_seq_one_letter_code
_entity_poly.pdbx_strand_id
1 'polypeptide(L)'
;MQKLLRKIMRAPKTIVSILLLVVGFCASPGWAEAEQTIESASAYGALVGQWERPDGGYLITIKRVSADGEIDAAYANPSPLPFSKAEASRDGDGIELFFELRAGGYNGSTYTLVYDPAQDMLRGFYYQAVAKQKYDIQFRRVN
;
A
#
# COMPACT_ATOMS: atom_id res chain seq x y z
N MET A 1 -48.49 -10.26 -72.38
CA MET A 1 -49.84 -9.69 -72.32
C MET A 1 -50.02 -8.91 -71.02
N GLN A 2 -50.11 -7.60 -71.18
CA GLN A 2 -50.87 -6.61 -70.45
C GLN A 2 -50.55 -6.47 -68.97
N LYS A 3 -49.97 -5.35 -68.64
CA LYS A 3 -50.56 -4.03 -68.29
C LYS A 3 -51.35 -4.13 -66.97
N LEU A 4 -51.20 -3.33 -65.99
CA LEU A 4 -51.26 -1.86 -65.91
C LEU A 4 -51.07 -1.46 -64.42
N LEU A 5 -50.25 -0.47 -64.22
CA LEU A 5 -50.61 0.85 -63.62
C LEU A 5 -50.84 1.00 -62.10
N ARG A 6 -49.89 1.74 -61.53
CA ARG A 6 -50.09 2.90 -60.68
C ARG A 6 -50.80 2.77 -59.36
N LYS A 7 -50.12 3.06 -58.29
CA LYS A 7 -50.41 4.32 -57.64
C LYS A 7 -49.31 4.78 -56.69
N ILE A 8 -48.81 5.92 -57.01
CA ILE A 8 -47.90 6.71 -56.16
C ILE A 8 -48.70 7.17 -54.95
N MET A 9 -48.25 6.87 -53.74
CA MET A 9 -48.60 7.70 -52.60
C MET A 9 -47.29 8.01 -51.83
N ARG A 10 -46.88 9.25 -51.98
CA ARG A 10 -45.88 9.90 -51.14
C ARG A 10 -46.47 9.99 -49.72
N ALA A 11 -45.77 9.47 -48.73
CA ALA A 11 -45.97 9.85 -47.35
C ALA A 11 -44.76 10.65 -46.85
N PRO A 12 -44.96 11.62 -45.99
CA PRO A 12 -43.95 12.64 -45.70
C PRO A 12 -42.86 12.09 -44.78
N LYS A 13 -41.61 12.53 -45.06
CA LYS A 13 -40.46 12.34 -44.19
C LYS A 13 -40.65 13.14 -42.92
N THR A 14 -41.08 12.53 -41.86
CA THR A 14 -40.96 13.11 -40.52
C THR A 14 -39.57 12.83 -40.02
N ILE A 15 -38.72 13.81 -40.10
CA ILE A 15 -37.40 13.82 -39.48
C ILE A 15 -37.64 13.98 -37.98
N VAL A 16 -37.66 12.89 -37.23
CA VAL A 16 -37.58 12.96 -35.77
C VAL A 16 -36.10 13.20 -35.45
N SER A 17 -35.75 14.43 -35.21
CA SER A 17 -34.46 14.84 -34.68
C SER A 17 -34.40 14.35 -33.23
N ILE A 18 -33.82 13.19 -32.99
CA ILE A 18 -33.47 12.73 -31.64
C ILE A 18 -32.26 13.56 -31.23
N LEU A 19 -32.52 14.62 -30.47
CA LEU A 19 -31.50 15.38 -29.75
C LEU A 19 -30.94 14.45 -28.65
N LEU A 20 -29.84 13.78 -28.96
CA LEU A 20 -29.10 12.99 -27.98
C LEU A 20 -28.42 13.97 -27.02
N LEU A 21 -29.08 14.20 -25.89
CA LEU A 21 -28.52 14.98 -24.77
C LEU A 21 -27.47 14.11 -24.14
N VAL A 22 -26.22 14.23 -24.61
CA VAL A 22 -25.06 13.67 -23.94
C VAL A 22 -24.86 14.44 -22.65
N VAL A 23 -25.48 13.94 -21.58
CA VAL A 23 -25.12 14.38 -20.22
C VAL A 23 -23.72 13.87 -20.00
N GLY A 24 -22.73 14.74 -20.23
CA GLY A 24 -21.35 14.49 -19.85
C GLY A 24 -21.28 14.34 -18.33
N PHE A 25 -21.25 13.12 -17.88
CA PHE A 25 -20.91 12.79 -16.50
C PHE A 25 -19.43 13.11 -16.32
N CYS A 26 -19.13 14.35 -15.94
CA CYS A 26 -17.80 14.68 -15.42
C CYS A 26 -17.63 13.92 -14.12
N ALA A 27 -17.12 12.70 -14.21
CA ALA A 27 -16.58 11.99 -13.06
C ALA A 27 -15.41 12.81 -12.53
N SER A 28 -15.61 13.51 -11.43
CA SER A 28 -14.55 14.23 -10.73
C SER A 28 -13.53 13.19 -10.22
N PRO A 29 -12.26 13.27 -10.61
CA PRO A 29 -11.26 12.26 -10.23
C PRO A 29 -10.92 12.22 -8.74
N GLY A 30 -11.43 13.17 -7.95
CA GLY A 30 -11.09 13.29 -6.53
C GLY A 30 -11.64 12.21 -5.59
N TRP A 31 -12.65 11.45 -6.01
CA TRP A 31 -13.28 10.45 -5.13
C TRP A 31 -12.51 9.12 -5.11
N ALA A 32 -11.95 8.72 -6.23
CA ALA A 32 -11.20 7.46 -6.33
C ALA A 32 -9.87 7.54 -5.57
N GLU A 33 -9.23 8.70 -5.56
CA GLU A 33 -7.94 8.90 -4.90
C GLU A 33 -8.08 8.93 -3.36
N ALA A 34 -9.17 9.52 -2.85
CA ALA A 34 -9.47 9.52 -1.42
C ALA A 34 -9.81 8.11 -0.89
N GLU A 35 -10.54 7.32 -1.66
CA GLU A 35 -10.93 5.96 -1.29
C GLU A 35 -9.72 5.01 -1.29
N GLN A 36 -8.83 5.11 -2.26
CA GLN A 36 -7.57 4.35 -2.30
C GLN A 36 -6.64 4.73 -1.14
N THR A 37 -6.60 5.98 -0.75
CA THR A 37 -5.76 6.45 0.37
C THR A 37 -6.24 5.88 1.70
N ILE A 38 -7.56 5.82 1.94
CA ILE A 38 -8.15 5.25 3.16
C ILE A 38 -7.94 3.73 3.21
N GLU A 39 -8.12 3.03 2.11
CA GLU A 39 -7.92 1.58 2.03
C GLU A 39 -6.45 1.21 2.24
N SER A 40 -5.51 1.93 1.64
CA SER A 40 -4.08 1.70 1.82
C SER A 40 -3.61 2.01 3.24
N ALA A 41 -4.08 3.08 3.86
CA ALA A 41 -3.80 3.40 5.26
C ALA A 41 -4.37 2.32 6.21
N SER A 42 -5.56 1.79 5.93
CA SER A 42 -6.16 0.66 6.65
C SER A 42 -5.35 -0.63 6.45
N ALA A 43 -4.78 -0.82 5.26
CA ALA A 43 -4.01 -2.01 4.91
C ALA A 43 -2.75 -2.20 5.74
N TYR A 44 -2.11 -1.11 6.17
CA TYR A 44 -0.92 -1.13 7.03
C TYR A 44 -1.23 -0.90 8.51
N GLY A 45 -2.48 -0.68 8.87
CA GLY A 45 -2.89 -0.40 10.25
C GLY A 45 -2.46 -1.49 11.25
N ALA A 46 -2.40 -2.73 10.81
CA ALA A 46 -1.94 -3.86 11.61
C ALA A 46 -0.46 -3.74 12.03
N LEU A 47 0.35 -2.93 11.36
CA LEU A 47 1.76 -2.77 11.70
C LEU A 47 1.99 -1.79 12.86
N VAL A 48 1.04 -0.90 13.14
CA VAL A 48 1.18 0.14 14.18
C VAL A 48 1.26 -0.50 15.55
N GLY A 49 2.25 -0.12 16.34
CA GLY A 49 2.48 -0.63 17.68
C GLY A 49 3.94 -0.80 18.03
N GLN A 50 4.20 -1.54 19.10
CA GLN A 50 5.55 -1.83 19.56
C GLN A 50 5.90 -3.28 19.27
N TRP A 51 7.13 -3.49 18.81
CA TRP A 51 7.64 -4.77 18.36
C TRP A 51 9.00 -5.04 19.03
N GLU A 52 9.08 -6.12 19.79
CA GLU A 52 10.28 -6.50 20.55
C GLU A 52 10.92 -7.76 19.99
N ARG A 53 12.25 -7.75 19.90
CA ARG A 53 13.06 -8.95 19.65
C ARG A 53 13.32 -9.68 20.96
N PRO A 54 12.89 -10.97 21.08
CA PRO A 54 13.04 -11.73 22.32
C PRO A 54 14.51 -12.02 22.71
N ASP A 55 15.41 -11.97 21.73
CA ASP A 55 16.83 -12.37 21.89
C ASP A 55 17.76 -11.20 22.28
N GLY A 56 17.27 -10.00 22.53
CA GLY A 56 18.14 -8.88 22.84
C GLY A 56 17.50 -7.60 23.29
N GLY A 57 16.19 -7.57 23.53
CA GLY A 57 15.50 -6.37 23.98
C GLY A 57 15.50 -5.23 22.96
N TYR A 58 15.69 -5.53 21.70
CA TYR A 58 15.59 -4.56 20.61
C TYR A 58 14.13 -4.22 20.36
N LEU A 59 13.80 -2.93 20.33
CA LEU A 59 12.45 -2.44 20.19
C LEU A 59 12.29 -1.61 18.92
N ILE A 60 11.27 -1.91 18.14
CA ILE A 60 10.77 -1.06 17.04
C ILE A 60 9.40 -0.53 17.44
N THR A 61 9.23 0.79 17.46
CA THR A 61 7.94 1.43 17.67
C THR A 61 7.47 2.02 16.35
N ILE A 62 6.43 1.45 15.75
CA ILE A 62 5.78 1.96 14.54
C ILE A 62 4.61 2.82 14.98
N LYS A 63 4.70 4.13 14.73
CA LYS A 63 3.67 5.10 15.12
C LYS A 63 2.60 5.23 14.05
N ARG A 64 3.02 5.19 12.78
CA ARG A 64 2.15 5.38 11.64
C ARG A 64 2.78 4.78 10.39
N VAL A 65 1.94 4.34 9.45
CA VAL A 65 2.33 4.00 8.09
C VAL A 65 1.39 4.77 7.15
N SER A 66 1.95 5.50 6.21
CA SER A 66 1.20 6.24 5.20
C SER A 66 0.70 5.31 4.07
N ALA A 67 -0.19 5.83 3.25
CA ALA A 67 -0.78 5.07 2.14
C ALA A 67 0.26 4.61 1.09
N ASP A 68 1.32 5.39 0.91
CA ASP A 68 2.45 5.09 0.03
C ASP A 68 3.51 4.19 0.66
N GLY A 69 3.29 3.77 1.92
CA GLY A 69 4.14 2.83 2.63
C GLY A 69 5.27 3.47 3.45
N GLU A 70 5.36 4.80 3.54
CA GLU A 70 6.34 5.43 4.43
C GLU A 70 5.99 5.16 5.90
N ILE A 71 6.98 4.71 6.68
CA ILE A 71 6.83 4.35 8.08
C ILE A 71 7.44 5.42 9.00
N ASP A 72 6.62 6.01 9.89
CA ASP A 72 7.11 6.77 11.04
C ASP A 72 7.39 5.79 12.19
N ALA A 73 8.66 5.48 12.40
CA ALA A 73 9.08 4.54 13.42
C ALA A 73 10.33 4.99 14.17
N ALA A 74 10.51 4.43 15.36
CA ALA A 74 11.72 4.58 16.18
C ALA A 74 12.28 3.20 16.52
N TYR A 75 13.60 3.09 16.58
CA TYR A 75 14.33 1.92 17.03
C TYR A 75 15.01 2.21 18.37
N ALA A 76 15.07 1.25 19.28
CA ALA A 76 15.82 1.37 20.54
C ALA A 76 16.62 0.11 20.83
N ASN A 77 17.88 0.33 21.35
CA ASN A 77 18.79 -0.73 21.77
C ASN A 77 19.89 -0.19 22.75
N PRO A 78 19.65 -0.06 24.03
CA PRO A 78 18.42 0.38 24.67
C PRO A 78 18.10 1.84 24.38
N SER A 79 19.09 2.62 23.86
CA SER A 79 18.91 4.01 23.51
C SER A 79 18.23 4.17 22.15
N PRO A 80 17.44 5.21 21.98
CA PRO A 80 16.79 5.47 20.70
C PRO A 80 17.79 5.74 19.58
N LEU A 81 17.59 5.09 18.44
CA LEU A 81 18.34 5.27 17.20
C LEU A 81 17.37 5.59 16.06
N PRO A 82 17.66 6.60 15.22
CA PRO A 82 16.81 6.89 14.09
C PRO A 82 16.98 5.86 12.97
N PHE A 83 15.91 5.57 12.27
CA PHE A 83 15.99 4.96 10.95
C PHE A 83 16.33 6.03 9.92
N SER A 84 17.20 5.71 8.96
CA SER A 84 17.44 6.55 7.77
C SER A 84 16.41 6.27 6.69
N LYS A 85 15.83 5.07 6.70
CA LYS A 85 14.79 4.63 5.81
C LYS A 85 13.88 3.66 6.54
N ALA A 86 12.57 3.83 6.38
CA ALA A 86 11.56 2.95 6.94
C ALA A 86 10.36 2.90 5.99
N GLU A 87 10.11 1.74 5.41
CA GLU A 87 9.11 1.56 4.35
C GLU A 87 8.35 0.25 4.55
N ALA A 88 7.08 0.25 4.17
CA ALA A 88 6.26 -0.94 3.99
C ALA A 88 5.84 -1.06 2.52
N SER A 89 5.77 -2.26 2.03
CA SER A 89 5.26 -2.57 0.69
C SER A 89 4.37 -3.80 0.74
N ARG A 90 3.52 -3.96 -0.29
CA ARG A 90 2.76 -5.20 -0.47
C ARG A 90 3.45 -6.09 -1.47
N ASP A 91 3.56 -7.38 -1.11
CA ASP A 91 3.94 -8.45 -2.01
C ASP A 91 2.82 -9.51 -2.00
N GLY A 92 1.96 -9.45 -3.00
CA GLY A 92 0.71 -10.23 -3.02
C GLY A 92 -0.18 -9.90 -1.83
N ASP A 93 -0.50 -10.91 -1.02
CA ASP A 93 -1.27 -10.76 0.23
C ASP A 93 -0.40 -10.41 1.44
N GLY A 94 0.94 -10.43 1.28
CA GLY A 94 1.91 -10.14 2.33
C GLY A 94 2.19 -8.66 2.49
N ILE A 95 2.72 -8.29 3.65
CA ILE A 95 3.26 -6.96 3.92
C ILE A 95 4.73 -7.12 4.28
N GLU A 96 5.58 -6.53 3.46
CA GLU A 96 7.02 -6.43 3.72
C GLU A 96 7.36 -5.09 4.36
N LEU A 97 8.34 -5.11 5.28
CA LEU A 97 8.88 -3.93 5.92
C LEU A 97 10.39 -3.89 5.71
N PHE A 98 10.88 -2.71 5.36
CA PHE A 98 12.30 -2.44 5.24
C PHE A 98 12.69 -1.28 6.17
N PHE A 99 13.75 -1.49 6.94
CA PHE A 99 14.34 -0.45 7.79
C PHE A 99 15.85 -0.38 7.57
N GLU A 100 16.40 0.82 7.50
CA GLU A 100 17.83 1.05 7.42
C GLU A 100 18.29 1.91 8.60
N LEU A 101 19.36 1.47 9.27
CA LEU A 101 20.00 2.17 10.39
C LEU A 101 21.22 2.95 9.91
N ARG A 102 21.37 4.19 10.38
CA ARG A 102 22.52 5.06 10.09
C ARG A 102 23.08 5.74 11.32
N ALA A 103 23.17 5.07 12.43
CA ALA A 103 23.68 5.65 13.66
C ALA A 103 24.60 4.69 14.41
N GLY A 104 25.63 5.23 15.07
CA GLY A 104 26.34 4.57 16.16
C GLY A 104 26.92 3.18 15.84
N GLY A 105 27.59 3.00 14.71
CA GLY A 105 28.18 1.71 14.33
C GLY A 105 27.22 0.77 13.55
N TYR A 106 26.00 1.20 13.27
CA TYR A 106 24.99 0.46 12.52
C TYR A 106 24.83 0.92 11.07
N ASN A 107 25.71 1.81 10.58
CA ASN A 107 25.60 2.42 9.27
C ASN A 107 25.39 1.39 8.15
N GLY A 108 24.25 1.49 7.46
CA GLY A 108 23.85 0.58 6.38
C GLY A 108 23.37 -0.79 6.84
N SER A 109 23.22 -1.01 8.16
CA SER A 109 22.55 -2.21 8.67
C SER A 109 21.05 -2.13 8.41
N THR A 110 20.46 -3.24 7.99
CA THR A 110 19.05 -3.27 7.55
C THR A 110 18.25 -4.38 8.21
N TYR A 111 16.98 -4.12 8.38
CA TYR A 111 15.96 -5.13 8.62
C TYR A 111 15.12 -5.30 7.36
N THR A 112 14.90 -6.54 6.95
CA THR A 112 13.92 -6.92 5.93
C THR A 112 12.98 -7.92 6.57
N LEU A 113 11.74 -7.54 6.77
CA LEU A 113 10.77 -8.28 7.57
C LEU A 113 9.48 -8.49 6.78
N VAL A 114 8.76 -9.56 7.09
CA VAL A 114 7.41 -9.85 6.61
C VAL A 114 6.50 -9.93 7.82
N TYR A 115 5.34 -9.33 7.73
CA TYR A 115 4.30 -9.44 8.75
C TYR A 115 3.55 -10.76 8.61
N ASP A 116 3.50 -11.52 9.69
CA ASP A 116 2.72 -12.75 9.84
C ASP A 116 1.45 -12.43 10.66
N PRO A 117 0.28 -12.24 10.01
CA PRO A 117 -0.94 -11.89 10.72
C PRO A 117 -1.49 -13.04 11.58
N ALA A 118 -1.15 -14.30 11.27
CA ALA A 118 -1.64 -15.45 12.03
C ALA A 118 -0.99 -15.54 13.42
N GLN A 119 0.24 -15.05 13.56
CA GLN A 119 0.99 -15.08 14.83
C GLN A 119 1.24 -13.68 15.40
N ASP A 120 0.81 -12.63 14.71
CA ASP A 120 1.07 -11.23 15.02
C ASP A 120 2.57 -10.98 15.29
N MET A 121 3.39 -11.34 14.29
CA MET A 121 4.85 -11.28 14.36
C MET A 121 5.43 -10.64 13.10
N LEU A 122 6.59 -10.01 13.26
CA LEU A 122 7.44 -9.63 12.13
C LEU A 122 8.60 -10.62 12.06
N ARG A 123 8.83 -11.24 10.89
CA ARG A 123 9.89 -12.23 10.68
C ARG A 123 10.72 -11.89 9.47
N GLY A 124 11.99 -12.17 9.53
CA GLY A 124 12.89 -11.98 8.41
C GLY A 124 14.33 -11.90 8.81
N PHE A 125 15.05 -10.91 8.28
CA PHE A 125 16.49 -10.86 8.41
C PHE A 125 16.96 -9.51 8.94
N TYR A 126 18.00 -9.57 9.75
CA TYR A 126 18.87 -8.44 10.08
C TYR A 126 20.20 -8.61 9.35
N TYR A 127 20.57 -7.64 8.53
CA TYR A 127 21.89 -7.56 7.93
C TYR A 127 22.73 -6.54 8.68
N GLN A 128 23.82 -7.00 9.30
CA GLN A 128 24.79 -6.14 9.96
C GLN A 128 25.88 -5.73 8.96
N ALA A 129 25.85 -4.49 8.51
CA ALA A 129 26.72 -4.01 7.44
C ALA A 129 28.22 -4.02 7.81
N VAL A 130 28.56 -3.73 9.07
CA VAL A 130 29.96 -3.69 9.54
C VAL A 130 30.58 -5.09 9.56
N ALA A 131 29.90 -6.07 10.12
CA ALA A 131 30.36 -7.46 10.14
C ALA A 131 30.05 -8.23 8.84
N LYS A 132 29.25 -7.64 7.93
CA LYS A 132 28.76 -8.29 6.70
C LYS A 132 28.09 -9.63 6.97
N GLN A 133 27.30 -9.68 8.05
CA GLN A 133 26.61 -10.89 8.50
C GLN A 133 25.09 -10.71 8.43
N LYS A 134 24.39 -11.78 8.14
CA LYS A 134 22.93 -11.86 8.06
C LYS A 134 22.42 -12.82 9.13
N TYR A 135 21.40 -12.40 9.86
CA TYR A 135 20.81 -13.14 10.96
C TYR A 135 19.31 -13.30 10.71
N ASP A 136 18.79 -14.49 10.93
CA ASP A 136 17.34 -14.70 11.02
C ASP A 136 16.83 -14.12 12.32
N ILE A 137 15.78 -13.30 12.24
CA ILE A 137 15.24 -12.62 13.40
C ILE A 137 13.71 -12.57 13.37
N GLN A 138 13.14 -12.35 14.54
CA GLN A 138 11.71 -12.15 14.70
C GLN A 138 11.43 -11.10 15.75
N PHE A 139 10.33 -10.38 15.56
CA PHE A 139 9.78 -9.47 16.55
C PHE A 139 8.37 -9.91 16.91
N ARG A 140 8.02 -9.76 18.18
CA ARG A 140 6.68 -9.99 18.72
C ARG A 140 6.08 -8.65 19.08
N ARG A 141 4.77 -8.54 18.95
CA ARG A 141 4.07 -7.35 19.45
C ARG A 141 4.17 -7.31 20.98
N VAL A 142 4.39 -6.10 21.52
CA VAL A 142 4.32 -5.79 22.94
C VAL A 142 2.96 -5.19 23.20
N ASN A 143 2.21 -5.77 24.15
CA ASN A 143 0.89 -5.29 24.61
C ASN A 143 1.06 -4.31 25.77
#